data_1da8a22d80a52c27747a5c077f4ee2a0
#
_entry.id   1da8a22d80a52c27747a5c077f4ee2a0
#
_cell.length_a   1.000
_cell.length_b   1.000
_cell.length_c   1.000
_cell.angle_alpha   90.00
_cell.angle_beta   90.00
_cell.angle_gamma   90.00
#
_symmetry.space_group_name_H-M   'P 1'
#
loop_
_entity.id
_entity.type
_entity.pdbx_description
1 polymer ?
#
loop_
_entity_poly.entity_id
_entity_poly.type
_entity_poly.pdbx_seq_one_letter_code
_entity_poly.pdbx_strand_id
1 'polypeptide(L)'
;MITAQHVTDRVKKDFRPEDVDEALGILDQYGKDEWDMSPAEFIRLAILRVANGNIKKLPGLIQAAKDDYRNILSEVHYRYGQDWIEKFLNE
;
A
#
# COMPACT_ATOMS: atom_id res chain seq x y z
N MET A 1 14.07 8.06 -1.59
CA MET A 1 13.93 6.63 -1.86
C MET A 1 12.85 6.04 -0.96
N ILE A 2 11.97 5.21 -1.51
CA ILE A 2 10.91 4.55 -0.75
C ILE A 2 11.48 3.25 -0.17
N THR A 3 11.28 3.05 1.14
CA THR A 3 11.79 1.90 1.85
C THR A 3 10.68 1.19 2.63
N ALA A 4 10.99 -0.01 3.15
CA ALA A 4 10.07 -0.74 4.02
C ALA A 4 9.71 0.08 5.27
N GLN A 5 10.61 0.93 5.73
CA GLN A 5 10.33 1.79 6.88
C GLN A 5 9.20 2.78 6.60
N HIS A 6 9.14 3.33 5.38
CA HIS A 6 8.03 4.19 4.99
C HIS A 6 6.69 3.47 5.08
N VAL A 7 6.66 2.21 4.65
CA VAL A 7 5.45 1.39 4.73
C VAL A 7 5.06 1.17 6.19
N THR A 8 6.01 0.77 7.03
CA THR A 8 5.77 0.52 8.45
C THR A 8 5.27 1.77 9.17
N ASP A 9 5.91 2.91 8.92
CA ASP A 9 5.52 4.17 9.54
C ASP A 9 4.09 4.56 9.15
N ARG A 10 3.74 4.35 7.89
CA ARG A 10 2.40 4.69 7.41
C ARG A 10 1.34 3.77 8.01
N VAL A 11 1.64 2.48 8.14
CA VAL A 11 0.73 1.54 8.79
C VAL A 11 0.46 1.96 10.23
N LYS A 12 1.50 2.34 10.96
CA LYS A 12 1.35 2.79 12.35
C LYS A 12 0.50 4.06 12.46
N LYS A 13 0.54 4.89 11.43
CA LYS A 13 -0.21 6.14 11.40
C LYS A 13 -1.68 5.91 11.03
N ASP A 14 -1.95 5.00 10.11
CA ASP A 14 -3.29 4.79 9.55
C ASP A 14 -4.15 3.82 10.35
N PHE A 15 -3.53 2.88 11.08
CA PHE A 15 -4.25 1.81 11.76
C PHE A 15 -4.05 1.87 13.26
N ARG A 16 -5.00 1.29 14.00
CA ARG A 16 -4.90 1.19 15.45
C ARG A 16 -3.73 0.28 15.83
N PRO A 17 -3.12 0.48 17.02
CA PRO A 17 -1.97 -0.36 17.42
C PRO A 17 -2.25 -1.85 17.35
N GLU A 18 -3.46 -2.30 17.69
CA GLU A 18 -3.84 -3.71 17.66
C GLU A 18 -3.96 -4.27 16.24
N ASP A 19 -4.07 -3.41 15.21
CA ASP A 19 -4.20 -3.83 13.82
C ASP A 19 -2.90 -3.76 13.05
N VAL A 20 -1.85 -3.16 13.61
CA VAL A 20 -0.58 -2.91 12.89
C VAL A 20 0.05 -4.20 12.39
N ASP A 21 0.17 -5.22 13.25
CA ASP A 21 0.82 -6.47 12.85
C ASP A 21 0.03 -7.19 11.76
N GLU A 22 -1.30 -7.18 11.86
CA GLU A 22 -2.14 -7.78 10.83
C GLU A 22 -1.98 -7.06 9.50
N ALA A 23 -2.01 -5.74 9.52
CA ALA A 23 -1.85 -4.93 8.30
C ALA A 23 -0.50 -5.17 7.64
N LEU A 24 0.58 -5.20 8.42
CA LEU A 24 1.92 -5.46 7.90
C LEU A 24 2.02 -6.85 7.30
N GLY A 25 1.40 -7.86 7.95
CA GLY A 25 1.38 -9.22 7.43
C GLY A 25 0.63 -9.32 6.10
N ILE A 26 -0.48 -8.62 5.96
CA ILE A 26 -1.23 -8.60 4.70
C ILE A 26 -0.42 -7.92 3.60
N LEU A 27 0.17 -6.77 3.89
CA LEU A 27 0.96 -6.02 2.90
C LEU A 27 2.19 -6.82 2.45
N ASP A 28 2.77 -7.60 3.34
CA ASP A 28 3.94 -8.42 3.04
C ASP A 28 3.64 -9.51 2.02
N GLN A 29 2.37 -9.83 1.77
CA GLN A 29 1.98 -10.81 0.75
C GLN A 29 2.24 -10.28 -0.66
N TYR A 30 2.29 -8.97 -0.87
CA TYR A 30 2.67 -8.41 -2.15
C TYR A 30 4.19 -8.24 -2.20
N GLY A 31 4.79 -8.70 -3.28
CA GLY A 31 6.24 -8.61 -3.49
C GLY A 31 6.96 -9.94 -3.34
N LYS A 32 6.23 -11.03 -3.03
CA LYS A 32 6.80 -12.36 -2.86
C LYS A 32 6.85 -13.16 -4.16
N ASP A 33 5.95 -12.87 -5.09
CA ASP A 33 5.90 -13.57 -6.38
C ASP A 33 6.79 -12.86 -7.38
N GLU A 34 7.36 -13.62 -8.32
CA GLU A 34 8.31 -13.06 -9.29
C GLU A 34 7.66 -12.06 -10.26
N TRP A 35 6.35 -12.13 -10.44
CA TRP A 35 5.63 -11.18 -11.29
C TRP A 35 5.13 -9.97 -10.54
N ASP A 36 5.32 -9.91 -9.22
CA ASP A 36 5.00 -8.70 -8.47
C ASP A 36 5.98 -7.58 -8.84
N MET A 37 5.46 -6.37 -9.00
CA MET A 37 6.30 -5.22 -9.37
C MET A 37 7.32 -4.91 -8.28
N SER A 38 8.55 -4.63 -8.69
CA SER A 38 9.61 -4.19 -7.80
C SER A 38 9.94 -2.71 -8.08
N PRO A 39 10.14 -1.86 -7.05
CA PRO A 39 10.10 -2.23 -5.64
C PRO A 39 8.68 -2.35 -5.10
N ALA A 40 8.44 -3.41 -4.35
CA ALA A 40 7.11 -3.69 -3.80
C ALA A 40 6.61 -2.61 -2.86
N GLU A 41 7.52 -1.91 -2.19
CA GLU A 41 7.16 -0.85 -1.23
C GLU A 41 6.33 0.25 -1.86
N PHE A 42 6.60 0.59 -3.11
CA PHE A 42 5.83 1.62 -3.82
C PHE A 42 4.36 1.19 -3.98
N ILE A 43 4.15 -0.07 -4.38
CA ILE A 43 2.80 -0.60 -4.56
C ILE A 43 2.11 -0.76 -3.20
N ARG A 44 2.85 -1.18 -2.16
CA ARG A 44 2.29 -1.28 -0.81
C ARG A 44 1.81 0.08 -0.30
N LEU A 45 2.54 1.15 -0.57
CA LEU A 45 2.10 2.49 -0.20
C LEU A 45 0.86 2.92 -0.99
N ALA A 46 0.80 2.58 -2.28
CA ALA A 46 -0.38 2.86 -3.09
C ALA A 46 -1.61 2.13 -2.54
N ILE A 47 -1.45 0.87 -2.15
CA ILE A 47 -2.52 0.09 -1.51
C ILE A 47 -2.97 0.76 -0.22
N LEU A 48 -2.03 1.21 0.61
CA LEU A 48 -2.37 1.92 1.86
C LEU A 48 -3.15 3.20 1.58
N ARG A 49 -2.75 3.95 0.55
CA ARG A 49 -3.48 5.18 0.21
C ARG A 49 -4.92 4.90 -0.19
N VAL A 50 -5.13 3.88 -1.03
CA VAL A 50 -6.47 3.50 -1.48
C VAL A 50 -7.31 2.96 -0.31
N ALA A 51 -6.69 2.15 0.58
CA ALA A 51 -7.39 1.59 1.73
C ALA A 51 -7.86 2.66 2.71
N ASN A 52 -7.13 3.77 2.80
CA ASN A 52 -7.49 4.93 3.61
C ASN A 52 -7.85 4.55 5.07
N GLY A 53 -6.99 3.72 5.68
CA GLY A 53 -7.15 3.31 7.07
C GLY A 53 -8.15 2.19 7.32
N ASN A 54 -8.72 1.60 6.27
CA ASN A 54 -9.66 0.50 6.42
C ASN A 54 -8.98 -0.85 6.17
N ILE A 55 -8.65 -1.55 7.26
CA ILE A 55 -7.92 -2.82 7.18
C ILE A 55 -8.69 -3.87 6.39
N LYS A 56 -10.01 -3.83 6.39
CA LYS A 56 -10.84 -4.81 5.66
C LYS A 56 -10.66 -4.71 4.16
N LYS A 57 -10.19 -3.59 3.65
CA LYS A 57 -9.94 -3.41 2.22
C LYS A 57 -8.61 -4.02 1.76
N LEU A 58 -7.68 -4.26 2.69
CA LEU A 58 -6.33 -4.67 2.32
C LEU A 58 -6.26 -5.99 1.53
N PRO A 59 -6.94 -7.07 1.95
CA PRO A 59 -6.83 -8.33 1.19
C PRO A 59 -7.28 -8.20 -0.26
N GLY A 60 -8.39 -7.50 -0.50
CA GLY A 60 -8.88 -7.27 -1.86
C GLY A 60 -7.94 -6.43 -2.71
N LEU A 61 -7.33 -5.42 -2.09
CA LEU A 61 -6.37 -4.56 -2.79
C LEU A 61 -5.07 -5.31 -3.11
N ILE A 62 -4.62 -6.18 -2.21
CA ILE A 62 -3.46 -7.05 -2.48
C ILE A 62 -3.76 -7.94 -3.69
N GLN A 63 -4.93 -8.57 -3.72
CA GLN A 63 -5.29 -9.44 -4.83
C GLN A 63 -5.37 -8.66 -6.15
N ALA A 64 -5.95 -7.47 -6.13
CA ALA A 64 -6.03 -6.60 -7.31
C ALA A 64 -4.63 -6.23 -7.81
N ALA A 65 -3.70 -5.95 -6.89
CA ALA A 65 -2.32 -5.62 -7.26
C ALA A 65 -1.59 -6.83 -7.84
N LYS A 66 -1.84 -8.03 -7.31
CA LYS A 66 -1.25 -9.26 -7.85
C LYS A 66 -1.79 -9.60 -9.23
N ASP A 67 -3.06 -9.32 -9.47
CA ASP A 67 -3.66 -9.52 -10.79
C ASP A 67 -3.06 -8.55 -11.81
N ASP A 68 -2.95 -7.27 -11.44
CA ASP A 68 -2.31 -6.25 -12.25
C ASP A 68 -2.08 -5.01 -11.37
N TYR A 69 -0.80 -4.73 -11.06
CA TYR A 69 -0.45 -3.59 -10.20
C TYR A 69 -0.99 -2.25 -10.74
N ARG A 70 -1.23 -2.15 -12.06
CA ARG A 70 -1.76 -0.94 -12.68
C ARG A 70 -3.16 -0.62 -12.19
N ASN A 71 -3.93 -1.61 -11.73
CA ASN A 71 -5.24 -1.38 -11.13
C ASN A 71 -5.13 -0.45 -9.93
N ILE A 72 -4.12 -0.68 -9.08
CA ILE A 72 -3.90 0.12 -7.89
C ILE A 72 -3.36 1.51 -8.26
N LEU A 73 -2.41 1.58 -9.16
CA LEU A 73 -1.84 2.87 -9.57
C LEU A 73 -2.87 3.77 -10.25
N SER A 74 -3.72 3.19 -11.10
CA SER A 74 -4.80 3.95 -11.74
C SER A 74 -5.75 4.52 -10.71
N GLU A 75 -6.12 3.70 -9.70
CA GLU A 75 -7.04 4.13 -8.65
C GLU A 75 -6.46 5.27 -7.81
N VAL A 76 -5.20 5.14 -7.40
CA VAL A 76 -4.58 6.16 -6.57
C VAL A 76 -4.36 7.46 -7.34
N HIS A 77 -3.99 7.38 -8.62
CA HIS A 77 -3.84 8.57 -9.45
C HIS A 77 -5.18 9.26 -9.69
N TYR A 78 -6.24 8.48 -9.92
CA TYR A 78 -7.57 9.01 -10.13
C TYR A 78 -8.08 9.77 -8.91
N ARG A 79 -7.85 9.20 -7.72
CA ARG A 79 -8.38 9.80 -6.47
C ARG A 79 -7.52 10.92 -5.92
N TYR A 80 -6.19 10.82 -6.07
CA TYR A 80 -5.26 11.67 -5.34
C TYR A 80 -4.27 12.44 -6.22
N GLY A 81 -4.24 12.17 -7.54
CA GLY A 81 -3.35 12.85 -8.46
C GLY A 81 -1.99 12.17 -8.58
N GLN A 82 -1.17 12.66 -9.51
CA GLN A 82 0.13 12.04 -9.82
C GLN A 82 1.18 12.29 -8.74
N ASP A 83 1.01 13.33 -7.93
CA ASP A 83 1.93 13.68 -6.85
C ASP A 83 1.50 13.10 -5.50
N TRP A 84 0.64 12.09 -5.52
CA TRP A 84 0.06 11.49 -4.31
C TRP A 84 1.11 10.95 -3.34
N ILE A 85 2.19 10.36 -3.86
CA ILE A 85 3.19 9.72 -2.99
C ILE A 85 3.92 10.74 -2.14
N GLU A 86 4.30 11.87 -2.72
CA GLU A 86 4.99 12.93 -2.01
C GLU A 86 4.11 13.49 -0.89
N LYS A 87 2.84 13.75 -1.20
CA LYS A 87 1.88 14.24 -0.22
C LYS A 87 1.62 13.22 0.87
N PHE A 88 1.48 11.95 0.50
CA PHE A 88 1.19 10.88 1.44
C PHE A 88 2.31 10.70 2.46
N LEU A 89 3.55 10.74 2.00
CA LEU A 89 4.71 10.58 2.88
C LEU A 89 4.91 11.77 3.82
N ASN A 90 4.37 12.93 3.47
CA ASN A 90 4.51 14.15 4.26
C ASN A 90 3.30 14.45 5.16
N GLU A 91 2.30 13.63 5.16
CA GLU A 91 1.12 13.81 6.03
C GLU A 91 1.43 13.59 7.49
#